data_47f74b64e60b38c4691419dafc1b5874
#
_entry.id   47f74b64e60b38c4691419dafc1b5874
#
_cell.length_a   1.000
_cell.length_b   1.000
_cell.length_c   1.000
_cell.angle_alpha   90.00
_cell.angle_beta   90.00
_cell.angle_gamma   90.00
#
_symmetry.space_group_name_H-M   'P 1'
#
loop_
_entity.id
_entity.type
_entity.pdbx_description
1 polymer ?
#
loop_
_entity_poly.entity_id
_entity_poly.type
_entity_poly.pdbx_seq_one_letter_code
_entity_poly.pdbx_strand_id
1 'polypeptide(L)' 'MKFTELQDKDIAELQKMLKEKKSLLFEKRLQLKTMQLTNPSEIKTIRKDIARINTALSAKKS' A
#
# COMPACT_ATOMS: atom_id res chain seq x y z
N MET A 1 6.10 -7.51 0.67
CA MET A 1 6.03 -7.17 -0.77
C MET A 1 7.41 -6.76 -1.26
N LYS A 2 7.90 -7.43 -2.27
CA LYS A 2 9.24 -7.15 -2.82
C LYS A 2 9.12 -6.25 -4.05
N PHE A 3 10.08 -5.35 -4.20
CA PHE A 3 10.09 -4.42 -5.34
C PHE A 3 10.13 -5.15 -6.68
N THR A 4 10.87 -6.26 -6.76
CA THR A 4 10.95 -7.04 -7.98
C THR A 4 9.61 -7.60 -8.43
N GLU A 5 8.73 -7.92 -7.48
CA GLU A 5 7.38 -8.39 -7.81
C GLU A 5 6.55 -7.27 -8.43
N LEU A 6 6.77 -6.03 -7.97
CA LEU A 6 6.04 -4.87 -8.49
C LEU A 6 6.50 -4.49 -9.89
N GLN A 7 7.77 -4.72 -10.21
CA GLN A 7 8.31 -4.39 -11.52
C GLN A 7 7.68 -5.21 -12.65
N ASP A 8 7.21 -6.41 -12.35
CA ASP A 8 6.59 -7.29 -13.34
C ASP A 8 5.13 -6.94 -13.61
N LYS A 9 4.53 -6.08 -12.80
CA LYS A 9 3.14 -5.70 -12.95
C LYS A 9 3.00 -4.48 -13.84
N ASP A 10 1.90 -4.41 -14.59
CA ASP A 10 1.66 -3.24 -15.42
C ASP A 10 1.08 -2.07 -14.58
N ILE A 11 0.98 -0.90 -15.22
CA ILE A 11 0.53 0.31 -14.54
C ILE A 11 -0.89 0.14 -13.98
N ALA A 12 -1.78 -0.48 -14.74
CA ALA A 12 -3.16 -0.66 -14.32
C ALA A 12 -3.24 -1.52 -13.06
N GLU A 13 -2.47 -2.60 -12.99
CA GLU A 13 -2.42 -3.45 -11.81
C GLU A 13 -1.86 -2.72 -10.61
N LEU A 14 -0.79 -1.96 -10.81
CA LEU A 14 -0.18 -1.20 -9.72
C LEU A 14 -1.13 -0.15 -9.17
N GLN A 15 -1.87 0.53 -10.04
CA GLN A 15 -2.87 1.52 -9.62
C GLN A 15 -3.99 0.87 -8.81
N LYS A 16 -4.43 -0.32 -9.23
CA LYS A 16 -5.44 -1.07 -8.49
C LYS A 16 -4.94 -1.47 -7.10
N MET A 17 -3.72 -1.98 -7.03
CA MET A 17 -3.10 -2.35 -5.76
C MET A 17 -2.95 -1.14 -4.84
N LEU A 18 -2.55 -0.02 -5.40
CA LEU A 18 -2.40 1.22 -4.64
C LEU A 18 -3.73 1.66 -4.02
N LYS A 19 -4.79 1.61 -4.81
CA LYS A 19 -6.12 1.97 -4.34
C LYS A 19 -6.57 1.04 -3.19
N GLU A 20 -6.36 -0.26 -3.36
CA GLU A 20 -6.71 -1.24 -2.35
C GLU A 20 -5.94 -1.01 -1.04
N LYS A 21 -4.64 -0.75 -1.15
CA LYS A 21 -3.80 -0.51 0.02
C LYS A 21 -4.17 0.79 0.74
N LYS A 22 -4.51 1.83 -0.01
CA LYS A 22 -4.95 3.09 0.59
C LYS A 22 -6.27 2.91 1.34
N SER A 23 -7.20 2.15 0.79
CA SER A 23 -8.46 1.84 1.47
C SER A 23 -8.22 1.06 2.76
N LEU A 24 -7.33 0.07 2.69
CA LEU A 24 -6.97 -0.73 3.86
C LEU A 24 -6.30 0.13 4.93
N LEU A 25 -5.41 1.03 4.53
CA LEU A 25 -4.76 1.94 5.46
C LEU A 25 -5.78 2.82 6.17
N PHE A 26 -6.74 3.34 5.43
CA PHE A 26 -7.80 4.16 6.00
C PHE A 26 -8.61 3.38 7.04
N GLU A 27 -9.01 2.16 6.71
CA GLU A 27 -9.73 1.30 7.63
C GLU A 27 -8.96 1.04 8.92
N LYS A 28 -7.68 0.69 8.78
CA LYS A 28 -6.84 0.38 9.94
C LYS A 28 -6.63 1.59 10.83
N ARG A 29 -6.44 2.76 10.23
CA ARG A 29 -6.29 3.99 10.99
C ARG A 29 -7.57 4.34 11.73
N LEU A 30 -8.71 4.11 11.10
CA LEU A 30 -10.00 4.35 11.73
C LEU A 30 -10.22 3.42 12.93
N GLN A 31 -9.87 2.14 12.78
CA GLN A 31 -9.94 1.17 13.86
C GLN A 31 -9.06 1.57 15.04
N LEU A 32 -7.88 2.09 14.75
CA LEU A 32 -6.97 2.55 15.80
C LEU A 32 -7.57 3.72 16.58
N LYS A 33 -8.25 4.64 15.90
CA LYS A 33 -8.89 5.78 16.53
C LYS A 33 -10.06 5.37 17.42
N THR A 34 -10.77 4.33 17.06
CA THR A 34 -11.91 3.83 17.84
C THR A 34 -11.48 2.83 18.90
N MET A 35 -10.20 2.69 19.14
CA MET A 35 -9.62 1.79 20.13
C MET A 35 -9.93 0.32 19.91
N GLN A 36 -10.25 -0.06 18.66
CA GLN A 36 -10.36 -1.44 18.29
C GLN A 36 -8.98 -2.06 18.19
N LEU A 37 -8.90 -3.38 18.34
CA LEU A 37 -7.63 -4.08 18.32
C LEU A 37 -6.99 -4.01 16.93
N THR A 38 -6.08 -3.06 16.77
CA THR A 38 -5.29 -2.91 15.56
C THR A 38 -3.83 -2.80 15.93
N ASN A 39 -3.02 -3.62 15.31
CA ASN A 39 -1.58 -3.60 15.53
C ASN A 39 -0.95 -2.42 14.76
N PRO A 40 -0.28 -1.46 15.45
CA PRO A 40 0.37 -0.36 14.76
C PRO A 40 1.39 -0.80 13.72
N SER A 41 1.97 -2.00 13.87
CA SER A 41 2.89 -2.57 12.89
C SER A 41 2.22 -2.80 11.53
N GLU A 42 0.94 -3.16 11.52
CA GLU A 42 0.20 -3.36 10.28
C GLU A 42 0.12 -2.06 9.48
N ILE A 43 -0.14 -0.94 10.17
CA ILE A 43 -0.21 0.37 9.53
C ILE A 43 1.13 0.72 8.90
N LYS A 44 2.23 0.47 9.61
CA LYS A 44 3.58 0.71 9.08
C LYS A 44 3.84 -0.12 7.84
N THR A 45 3.47 -1.39 7.88
CA THR A 45 3.67 -2.30 6.75
C THR A 45 2.88 -1.83 5.53
N ILE A 46 1.62 -1.44 5.73
CA ILE A 46 0.77 -0.95 4.65
C ILE A 46 1.35 0.32 4.03
N ARG A 47 1.84 1.24 4.86
CA ARG A 47 2.45 2.48 4.38
C ARG A 47 3.70 2.20 3.56
N LYS A 48 4.52 1.24 3.97
CA LYS A 48 5.70 0.84 3.21
C LYS A 48 5.32 0.23 1.87
N ASP A 49 4.28 -0.59 1.86
CA ASP A 49 3.77 -1.18 0.61
C ASP A 49 3.29 -0.09 -0.34
N ILE A 50 2.57 0.90 0.16
CA ILE A 50 2.10 2.03 -0.65
C ILE A 50 3.29 2.78 -1.26
N ALA A 51 4.33 3.04 -0.46
CA ALA A 51 5.53 3.72 -0.94
C ALA A 51 6.21 2.93 -2.05
N ARG A 52 6.32 1.62 -1.90
CA ARG A 52 6.92 0.74 -2.91
C ARG A 52 6.11 0.75 -4.20
N ILE A 53 4.79 0.68 -4.09
CA ILE A 53 3.91 0.72 -5.26
C ILE A 53 4.06 2.06 -5.99
N ASN A 54 4.09 3.15 -5.25
CA ASN A 54 4.29 4.48 -5.83
C ASN A 54 5.63 4.58 -6.56
N THR A 55 6.69 4.02 -5.98
CA THR A 55 8.01 4.02 -6.61
C THR A 55 7.99 3.24 -7.91
N ALA A 56 7.34 2.06 -7.91
CA ALA A 56 7.22 1.25 -9.10
C ALA A 56 6.42 1.96 -10.19
N LEU A 57 5.34 2.64 -9.81
CA LEU A 57 4.53 3.43 -10.75
C LEU A 57 5.34 4.55 -11.37
N SER A 58 6.11 5.28 -10.55
CA SER A 58 6.96 6.35 -11.04
C SER A 58 7.99 5.85 -12.04
N ALA A 59 8.59 4.69 -11.75
CA ALA A 59 9.57 4.10 -12.66
C ALA A 59 8.95 3.71 -14.00
N LYS A 60 7.70 3.25 -13.98
CA LYS A 60 7.03 2.87 -15.24
C LYS A 60 6.51 4.05 -16.04
N LYS A 61 6.27 5.17 -15.38
CA LYS A 61 5.76 6.38 -16.04
C LYS A 61 6.87 7.25 -16.64
N SER A 62 8.07 7.10 -16.13
CA SER A 62 9.21 7.93 -16.61
C SER A 62 9.90 7.38 -17.82
#